data_41d110950918c4739612aa1d72d188dc
#
_entry.id   41d110950918c4739612aa1d72d188dc
#
_cell.length_a   1.000
_cell.length_b   1.000
_cell.length_c   1.000
_cell.angle_alpha   90.00
_cell.angle_beta   90.00
_cell.angle_gamma   90.00
#
_symmetry.space_group_name_H-M   'P 1'
#
loop_
_entity.id
_entity.type
_entity.pdbx_description
1 polymer ?
#
loop_
_entity_poly.entity_id
_entity_poly.type
_entity_poly.pdbx_seq_one_letter_code
_entity_poly.pdbx_strand_id
1 'polypeptide(L)'
;MLKRGIGLGLLCVAGHAYSDNILVTTTEDIVKDDKQCSLREAVEYVNQNTPDKGLPEKGYFGCGGKDASAIILLAENATYQLNKQLHLKKSVQIKTTYEASATDSSFGLKNATLKAGNNDRIFLIDDGDIKKLPLNVTLNELNLVGCTQSQCVEQGGLILNKEYLNLQYITFKDGKAAQ
;
A
#
# COMPACT_ATOMS: atom_id res chain seq x y z
N MET A 1 14.73 65.53 14.26
CA MET A 1 14.23 64.29 14.93
C MET A 1 13.67 63.37 13.88
N LEU A 2 14.41 62.34 13.50
CA LEU A 2 14.03 61.38 12.45
C LEU A 2 13.50 60.10 13.12
N LYS A 3 12.18 59.82 13.00
CA LYS A 3 11.59 58.56 13.46
C LYS A 3 11.80 57.49 12.40
N ARG A 4 12.63 56.51 12.70
CA ARG A 4 12.79 55.27 11.93
C ARG A 4 11.64 54.33 12.27
N GLY A 5 10.75 54.05 11.32
CA GLY A 5 9.76 52.98 11.39
C GLY A 5 10.41 51.65 11.10
N ILE A 6 10.38 50.70 12.05
CA ILE A 6 10.81 49.31 11.87
C ILE A 6 9.61 48.57 11.29
N GLY A 7 9.68 48.24 9.99
CA GLY A 7 8.71 47.35 9.35
C GLY A 7 8.96 45.91 9.79
N LEU A 8 8.03 45.35 10.53
CA LEU A 8 8.01 43.93 10.89
C LEU A 8 7.52 43.13 9.70
N GLY A 9 8.44 42.55 8.94
CA GLY A 9 8.12 41.65 7.87
C GLY A 9 7.58 40.33 8.43
N LEU A 10 6.30 40.05 8.16
CA LEU A 10 5.65 38.81 8.48
C LEU A 10 6.18 37.73 7.47
N LEU A 11 7.10 36.87 7.90
CA LEU A 11 7.48 35.70 7.14
C LEU A 11 6.29 34.71 7.17
N CYS A 12 5.50 34.67 6.09
CA CYS A 12 4.61 33.54 5.84
C CYS A 12 5.48 32.31 5.53
N VAL A 13 5.69 31.45 6.53
CA VAL A 13 6.19 30.11 6.31
C VAL A 13 5.04 29.35 5.65
N ALA A 14 5.12 29.15 4.33
CA ALA A 14 4.24 28.22 3.63
C ALA A 14 4.54 26.83 4.18
N GLY A 15 3.75 26.37 5.14
CA GLY A 15 3.77 25.02 5.63
C GLY A 15 3.39 24.10 4.45
N HIS A 16 4.36 23.37 3.92
CA HIS A 16 4.07 22.27 3.02
C HIS A 16 3.36 21.22 3.87
N ALA A 17 2.08 20.98 3.59
CA ALA A 17 1.37 19.83 4.11
C ALA A 17 2.01 18.60 3.46
N TYR A 18 2.91 17.95 4.18
CA TYR A 18 3.38 16.64 3.81
C TYR A 18 2.24 15.67 4.11
N SER A 19 1.73 15.03 3.07
CA SER A 19 0.82 13.90 3.22
C SER A 19 1.59 12.74 3.86
N ASP A 20 1.10 12.23 4.99
CA ASP A 20 1.75 11.12 5.70
C ASP A 20 1.41 9.80 5.03
N ASN A 21 2.42 9.03 4.67
CA ASN A 21 2.25 7.67 4.14
C ASN A 21 1.77 6.73 5.26
N ILE A 22 1.03 5.68 4.90
CA ILE A 22 0.58 4.66 5.83
C ILE A 22 1.72 3.66 6.07
N LEU A 23 2.37 3.75 7.22
CA LEU A 23 3.46 2.84 7.58
C LEU A 23 2.90 1.56 8.22
N VAL A 24 3.18 0.41 7.61
CA VAL A 24 2.90 -0.89 8.19
C VAL A 24 3.95 -1.21 9.26
N THR A 25 3.50 -1.45 10.48
CA THR A 25 4.36 -1.59 11.67
C THR A 25 4.47 -3.01 12.21
N THR A 26 3.64 -3.94 11.69
CA THR A 26 3.71 -5.37 12.04
C THR A 26 3.65 -6.25 10.80
N THR A 27 4.28 -7.40 10.84
CA THR A 27 4.21 -8.41 9.78
C THR A 27 3.06 -9.40 9.95
N GLU A 28 2.32 -9.31 11.06
CA GLU A 28 1.16 -10.15 11.32
C GLU A 28 0.00 -9.77 10.41
N ASP A 29 -0.73 -10.76 9.91
CA ASP A 29 -1.94 -10.56 9.07
C ASP A 29 -3.20 -10.61 9.94
N ILE A 30 -3.42 -9.55 10.72
CA ILE A 30 -4.51 -9.41 11.69
C ILE A 30 -5.30 -8.12 11.46
N VAL A 31 -6.49 -8.07 12.08
CA VAL A 31 -7.29 -6.85 12.26
C VAL A 31 -7.59 -6.73 13.74
N LYS A 32 -6.95 -5.79 14.44
CA LYS A 32 -7.04 -5.64 15.88
C LYS A 32 -6.72 -4.22 16.31
N ASP A 33 -7.49 -3.66 17.22
CA ASP A 33 -7.22 -2.34 17.80
C ASP A 33 -6.11 -2.42 18.87
N ASP A 34 -4.86 -2.50 18.42
CA ASP A 34 -3.67 -2.61 19.28
C ASP A 34 -2.63 -1.52 19.01
N LYS A 35 -2.99 -0.52 18.23
CA LYS A 35 -2.14 0.60 17.80
C LYS A 35 -0.99 0.20 16.87
N GLN A 36 -0.93 -1.03 16.40
CA GLN A 36 -0.06 -1.46 15.33
C GLN A 36 -0.84 -1.42 14.02
N CYS A 37 -0.13 -1.24 12.92
CA CYS A 37 -0.72 -1.22 11.58
C CYS A 37 -0.26 -2.47 10.84
N SER A 38 -1.13 -3.44 10.63
CA SER A 38 -0.90 -4.56 9.73
C SER A 38 -1.14 -4.14 8.28
N LEU A 39 -0.61 -4.91 7.31
CA LEU A 39 -0.89 -4.65 5.89
C LEU A 39 -2.38 -4.78 5.57
N ARG A 40 -3.10 -5.70 6.20
CA ARG A 40 -4.54 -5.87 6.04
C ARG A 40 -5.31 -4.64 6.52
N GLU A 41 -4.99 -4.14 7.70
CA GLU A 41 -5.60 -2.93 8.25
C GLU A 41 -5.30 -1.69 7.39
N ALA A 42 -4.07 -1.58 6.87
CA ALA A 42 -3.72 -0.50 5.95
C ALA A 42 -4.56 -0.54 4.67
N VAL A 43 -4.78 -1.72 4.09
CA VAL A 43 -5.67 -1.90 2.93
C VAL A 43 -7.12 -1.60 3.29
N GLU A 44 -7.62 -2.07 4.43
CA GLU A 44 -8.99 -1.78 4.90
C GLU A 44 -9.19 -0.30 5.17
N TYR A 45 -8.17 0.39 5.70
CA TYR A 45 -8.20 1.84 5.87
C TYR A 45 -8.30 2.58 4.53
N VAL A 46 -7.47 2.20 3.54
CA VAL A 46 -7.53 2.80 2.20
C VAL A 46 -8.88 2.52 1.54
N ASN A 47 -9.46 1.34 1.73
CA ASN A 47 -10.77 0.99 1.20
C ASN A 47 -11.92 1.87 1.74
N GLN A 48 -11.71 2.60 2.86
CA GLN A 48 -12.67 3.57 3.41
C GLN A 48 -12.60 4.93 2.71
N ASN A 49 -11.63 5.15 1.80
CA ASN A 49 -11.50 6.39 1.04
C ASN A 49 -12.76 6.68 0.23
N THR A 50 -13.28 7.88 0.35
CA THR A 50 -14.46 8.34 -0.40
C THR A 50 -14.11 9.57 -1.24
N PRO A 51 -14.75 9.77 -2.41
CA PRO A 51 -14.48 10.93 -3.27
C PRO A 51 -14.67 12.27 -2.55
N ASP A 52 -15.64 12.34 -1.62
CA ASP A 52 -16.04 13.59 -0.98
C ASP A 52 -15.22 13.92 0.28
N LYS A 53 -14.71 12.89 0.98
CA LYS A 53 -14.08 13.06 2.31
C LYS A 53 -12.62 12.59 2.37
N GLY A 54 -12.13 11.90 1.32
CA GLY A 54 -10.81 11.29 1.37
C GLY A 54 -10.71 10.14 2.39
N LEU A 55 -9.51 9.92 2.91
CA LEU A 55 -9.24 8.94 3.96
C LEU A 55 -9.75 9.45 5.33
N PRO A 56 -10.24 8.55 6.21
CA PRO A 56 -10.71 8.94 7.55
C PRO A 56 -9.58 9.55 8.39
N GLU A 57 -9.77 10.78 8.91
CA GLU A 57 -8.76 11.50 9.72
C GLU A 57 -8.38 10.79 11.02
N LYS A 58 -9.28 9.98 11.58
CA LYS A 58 -9.01 9.24 12.82
C LYS A 58 -8.13 8.03 12.66
N GLY A 59 -7.78 7.67 11.40
CA GLY A 59 -7.10 6.42 11.10
C GLY A 59 -7.96 5.16 11.32
N TYR A 60 -7.31 4.00 11.28
CA TYR A 60 -7.94 2.70 11.47
C TYR A 60 -6.97 1.74 12.18
N PHE A 61 -7.22 1.40 13.43
CA PHE A 61 -6.47 0.44 14.25
C PHE A 61 -4.94 0.64 14.27
N GLY A 62 -4.49 1.88 14.26
CA GLY A 62 -3.06 2.20 14.21
C GLY A 62 -2.54 2.59 12.82
N CYS A 63 -3.35 2.39 11.77
CA CYS A 63 -3.01 2.82 10.41
C CYS A 63 -3.53 4.22 10.09
N GLY A 64 -2.74 4.99 9.36
CA GLY A 64 -3.13 6.29 8.81
C GLY A 64 -3.42 7.34 9.87
N GLY A 65 -4.30 8.26 9.56
CA GLY A 65 -4.67 9.39 10.39
C GLY A 65 -4.85 10.66 9.57
N LYS A 66 -4.80 11.81 10.25
CA LYS A 66 -4.92 13.12 9.62
C LYS A 66 -3.85 13.28 8.54
N ASP A 67 -4.24 13.80 7.40
CA ASP A 67 -3.38 14.06 6.24
C ASP A 67 -2.75 12.80 5.61
N ALA A 68 -3.26 11.59 5.93
CA ALA A 68 -2.77 10.36 5.33
C ALA A 68 -3.00 10.31 3.82
N SER A 69 -2.05 9.74 3.10
CA SER A 69 -2.15 9.43 1.66
C SER A 69 -2.46 7.95 1.43
N ALA A 70 -2.99 7.62 0.25
CA ALA A 70 -3.20 6.23 -0.15
C ALA A 70 -1.89 5.54 -0.61
N ILE A 71 -0.81 5.73 0.16
CA ILE A 71 0.49 5.10 -0.05
C ILE A 71 0.83 4.26 1.17
N ILE A 72 0.91 2.95 0.98
CA ILE A 72 1.24 1.97 2.01
C ILE A 72 2.72 1.61 1.91
N LEU A 73 3.46 1.80 3.01
CA LEU A 73 4.88 1.52 3.11
C LEU A 73 5.13 0.24 3.92
N LEU A 74 5.92 -0.66 3.34
CA LEU A 74 6.34 -1.92 3.94
C LEU A 74 7.81 -1.87 4.32
N ALA A 75 8.18 -2.50 5.42
CA ALA A 75 9.56 -2.55 5.87
C ALA A 75 10.46 -3.35 4.90
N GLU A 76 11.68 -2.86 4.69
CA GLU A 76 12.71 -3.55 3.90
C GLU A 76 12.96 -4.97 4.43
N ASN A 77 13.16 -5.93 3.53
CA ASN A 77 13.45 -7.32 3.85
C ASN A 77 12.40 -8.04 4.71
N ALA A 78 11.29 -7.38 5.04
CA ALA A 78 10.23 -8.00 5.83
C ALA A 78 9.44 -9.02 5.00
N THR A 79 8.91 -10.03 5.68
CA THR A 79 8.01 -11.02 5.07
C THR A 79 6.64 -10.94 5.73
N TYR A 80 5.63 -10.72 4.93
CA TYR A 80 4.22 -10.63 5.32
C TYR A 80 3.52 -11.91 4.85
N GLN A 81 3.22 -12.83 5.77
CA GLN A 81 2.46 -14.03 5.46
C GLN A 81 0.97 -13.70 5.56
N LEU A 82 0.26 -13.80 4.45
CA LEU A 82 -1.17 -13.52 4.41
C LEU A 82 -1.99 -14.76 4.75
N ASN A 83 -3.08 -14.59 5.48
CA ASN A 83 -4.06 -15.62 5.77
C ASN A 83 -5.08 -15.76 4.62
N LYS A 84 -5.41 -14.62 3.97
CA LYS A 84 -6.36 -14.52 2.85
C LYS A 84 -5.89 -13.42 1.89
N GLN A 85 -6.41 -13.44 0.66
CA GLN A 85 -6.18 -12.36 -0.29
C GLN A 85 -6.50 -10.98 0.31
N LEU A 86 -5.78 -9.97 -0.15
CA LEU A 86 -6.08 -8.56 0.11
C LEU A 86 -6.97 -8.04 -1.03
N HIS A 87 -8.10 -7.44 -0.69
CA HIS A 87 -9.02 -6.88 -1.67
C HIS A 87 -8.83 -5.37 -1.78
N LEU A 88 -8.27 -4.91 -2.89
CA LEU A 88 -8.06 -3.49 -3.20
C LEU A 88 -9.28 -2.96 -3.94
N LYS A 89 -10.05 -2.09 -3.29
CA LYS A 89 -11.29 -1.48 -3.79
C LYS A 89 -11.15 0.01 -4.07
N LYS A 90 -9.94 0.55 -3.88
CA LYS A 90 -9.60 1.96 -4.08
C LYS A 90 -8.22 2.06 -4.70
N SER A 91 -7.98 3.17 -5.39
CA SER A 91 -6.64 3.50 -5.90
C SER A 91 -5.66 3.58 -4.74
N VAL A 92 -4.51 2.91 -4.88
CA VAL A 92 -3.50 2.79 -3.83
C VAL A 92 -2.14 2.51 -4.43
N GLN A 93 -1.09 2.99 -3.78
CA GLN A 93 0.27 2.54 -4.00
C GLN A 93 0.72 1.68 -2.80
N ILE A 94 1.29 0.51 -3.07
CA ILE A 94 1.93 -0.33 -2.04
C ILE A 94 3.38 -0.51 -2.44
N LYS A 95 4.31 -0.12 -1.56
CA LYS A 95 5.74 -0.19 -1.85
C LYS A 95 6.57 -0.50 -0.61
N THR A 96 7.77 -1.02 -0.83
CA THR A 96 8.78 -1.08 0.23
C THR A 96 9.30 0.33 0.55
N THR A 97 9.74 0.57 1.79
CA THR A 97 10.34 1.86 2.21
C THR A 97 11.63 2.19 1.48
N TYR A 98 12.34 1.17 1.01
CA TYR A 98 13.52 1.33 0.14
C TYR A 98 13.10 1.82 -1.25
N GLU A 99 13.89 2.68 -1.85
CA GLU A 99 13.73 3.11 -3.24
C GLU A 99 14.84 2.51 -4.11
N ALA A 100 14.46 1.59 -5.00
CA ALA A 100 15.39 1.01 -5.96
C ALA A 100 15.84 2.06 -6.98
N SER A 101 17.13 2.05 -7.29
CA SER A 101 17.70 2.80 -8.41
C SER A 101 18.10 1.82 -9.51
N ALA A 102 17.90 2.20 -10.77
CA ALA A 102 18.33 1.40 -11.92
C ALA A 102 19.84 1.09 -11.95
N THR A 103 20.63 1.86 -11.20
CA THR A 103 22.07 1.69 -11.05
C THR A 103 22.48 0.95 -9.76
N ASP A 104 21.50 0.61 -8.91
CA ASP A 104 21.77 -0.05 -7.63
C ASP A 104 21.91 -1.56 -7.83
N SER A 105 23.10 -2.10 -7.50
CA SER A 105 23.35 -3.55 -7.54
C SER A 105 22.53 -4.34 -6.51
N SER A 106 21.90 -3.65 -5.54
CA SER A 106 20.99 -4.24 -4.55
C SER A 106 19.53 -4.32 -5.02
N PHE A 107 19.27 -4.04 -6.30
CA PHE A 107 17.94 -4.10 -6.90
C PHE A 107 17.19 -5.40 -6.54
N GLY A 108 16.01 -5.24 -5.92
CA GLY A 108 15.16 -6.36 -5.48
C GLY A 108 15.63 -7.09 -4.22
N LEU A 109 16.88 -6.90 -3.78
CA LEU A 109 17.42 -7.61 -2.60
C LEU A 109 16.80 -7.14 -1.28
N LYS A 110 16.29 -5.91 -1.25
CA LYS A 110 15.66 -5.31 -0.06
C LYS A 110 14.14 -5.28 -0.12
N ASN A 111 13.56 -5.77 -1.19
CA ASN A 111 12.10 -5.77 -1.36
C ASN A 111 11.40 -6.50 -0.21
N ALA A 112 10.32 -5.94 0.27
CA ALA A 112 9.38 -6.65 1.13
C ALA A 112 8.77 -7.84 0.37
N THR A 113 8.57 -8.95 1.07
CA THR A 113 7.99 -10.18 0.52
C THR A 113 6.56 -10.36 1.01
N LEU A 114 5.61 -10.45 0.08
CA LEU A 114 4.23 -10.83 0.36
C LEU A 114 4.03 -12.29 -0.02
N LYS A 115 3.61 -13.12 0.92
CA LYS A 115 3.31 -14.54 0.69
C LYS A 115 1.81 -14.78 0.76
N ALA A 116 1.27 -15.40 -0.26
CA ALA A 116 -0.12 -15.82 -0.28
C ALA A 116 -0.43 -16.81 0.85
N GLY A 117 -1.66 -16.76 1.34
CA GLY A 117 -2.19 -17.78 2.24
C GLY A 117 -2.34 -19.14 1.54
N ASN A 118 -2.66 -20.15 2.32
CA ASN A 118 -2.97 -21.47 1.77
C ASN A 118 -4.22 -21.36 0.88
N ASN A 119 -4.12 -21.86 -0.35
CA ASN A 119 -5.22 -21.89 -1.33
C ASN A 119 -5.76 -20.51 -1.72
N ASP A 120 -4.92 -19.47 -1.68
CA ASP A 120 -5.37 -18.13 -2.03
C ASP A 120 -4.32 -17.38 -2.87
N ARG A 121 -4.71 -16.24 -3.41
CA ARG A 121 -3.83 -15.26 -4.08
C ARG A 121 -3.40 -14.18 -3.11
N ILE A 122 -2.53 -13.28 -3.54
CA ILE A 122 -2.13 -12.11 -2.74
C ILE A 122 -3.16 -11.00 -2.90
N PHE A 123 -3.50 -10.63 -4.15
CA PHE A 123 -4.38 -9.50 -4.43
C PHE A 123 -5.58 -9.88 -5.29
N LEU A 124 -6.75 -9.38 -4.87
CA LEU A 124 -7.89 -9.11 -5.73
C LEU A 124 -8.00 -7.59 -5.91
N ILE A 125 -7.97 -7.10 -7.15
CA ILE A 125 -8.06 -5.68 -7.50
C ILE A 125 -9.35 -5.48 -8.29
N ASP A 126 -10.38 -4.96 -7.62
CA ASP A 126 -11.74 -4.86 -8.17
C ASP A 126 -12.60 -3.99 -7.25
N ASP A 127 -13.17 -2.90 -7.73
CA ASP A 127 -14.14 -2.10 -6.97
C ASP A 127 -15.58 -2.58 -7.14
N GLY A 128 -15.79 -3.57 -8.00
CA GLY A 128 -17.09 -4.16 -8.30
C GLY A 128 -17.98 -3.32 -9.22
N ASP A 129 -17.48 -2.23 -9.80
CA ASP A 129 -18.27 -1.32 -10.62
C ASP A 129 -17.62 -0.99 -11.97
N ILE A 130 -17.95 -1.79 -12.99
CA ILE A 130 -17.44 -1.61 -14.35
C ILE A 130 -17.87 -0.29 -15.06
N LYS A 131 -18.76 0.50 -14.44
CA LYS A 131 -19.23 1.78 -15.00
C LYS A 131 -18.42 2.97 -14.48
N LYS A 132 -17.65 2.80 -13.41
CA LYS A 132 -16.76 3.83 -12.90
C LYS A 132 -15.45 3.89 -13.66
N LEU A 133 -14.70 4.97 -13.43
CA LEU A 133 -13.32 5.04 -13.86
C LEU A 133 -12.53 3.95 -13.13
N PRO A 134 -11.69 3.19 -13.85
CA PRO A 134 -10.89 2.14 -13.24
C PRO A 134 -10.03 2.64 -12.08
N LEU A 135 -9.83 1.81 -11.09
CA LEU A 135 -8.86 2.07 -10.02
C LEU A 135 -7.46 2.15 -10.62
N ASN A 136 -6.62 2.98 -10.03
CA ASN A 136 -5.19 3.02 -10.33
C ASN A 136 -4.42 2.41 -9.15
N VAL A 137 -3.93 1.20 -9.32
CA VAL A 137 -3.14 0.50 -8.33
C VAL A 137 -1.69 0.42 -8.78
N THR A 138 -0.76 0.82 -7.93
CA THR A 138 0.68 0.69 -8.16
C THR A 138 1.30 -0.21 -7.11
N LEU A 139 1.97 -1.27 -7.55
CA LEU A 139 2.81 -2.12 -6.71
C LEU A 139 4.27 -1.87 -7.09
N ASN A 140 5.10 -1.53 -6.12
CA ASN A 140 6.49 -1.16 -6.36
C ASN A 140 7.44 -1.82 -5.37
N GLU A 141 8.56 -2.38 -5.88
CA GLU A 141 9.62 -2.94 -5.03
C GLU A 141 9.13 -4.04 -4.08
N LEU A 142 8.41 -5.03 -4.63
CA LEU A 142 7.85 -6.15 -3.88
C LEU A 142 8.26 -7.51 -4.46
N ASN A 143 8.43 -8.48 -3.59
CA ASN A 143 8.49 -9.89 -3.96
C ASN A 143 7.14 -10.53 -3.67
N LEU A 144 6.48 -11.07 -4.68
CA LEU A 144 5.19 -11.73 -4.57
C LEU A 144 5.38 -13.24 -4.68
N VAL A 145 5.06 -13.96 -3.61
CA VAL A 145 5.19 -15.42 -3.52
C VAL A 145 3.82 -16.03 -3.39
N GLY A 146 3.42 -16.79 -4.37
CA GLY A 146 2.12 -17.44 -4.42
C GLY A 146 2.03 -18.69 -3.55
N CYS A 147 0.86 -19.30 -3.59
CA CYS A 147 0.61 -20.57 -2.96
C CYS A 147 1.39 -21.68 -3.67
N THR A 148 1.97 -22.60 -2.90
CA THR A 148 2.80 -23.72 -3.41
C THR A 148 2.00 -25.02 -3.59
N GLN A 149 0.72 -25.06 -3.21
CA GLN A 149 -0.11 -26.26 -3.32
C GLN A 149 -0.51 -26.56 -4.77
N SER A 150 -1.04 -27.75 -5.03
CA SER A 150 -1.41 -28.19 -6.36
C SER A 150 -2.57 -27.38 -6.97
N GLN A 151 -3.49 -26.93 -6.13
CA GLN A 151 -4.60 -26.03 -6.50
C GLN A 151 -4.67 -24.90 -5.48
N CYS A 152 -4.42 -23.68 -5.94
CA CYS A 152 -4.43 -22.51 -5.08
C CYS A 152 -5.70 -21.67 -5.28
N VAL A 153 -6.02 -21.31 -6.51
CA VAL A 153 -7.19 -20.52 -6.90
C VAL A 153 -7.59 -20.87 -8.32
N GLU A 154 -8.83 -20.60 -8.70
CA GLU A 154 -9.30 -20.83 -10.06
C GLU A 154 -8.66 -19.90 -11.08
N GLN A 155 -8.43 -18.65 -10.71
CA GLN A 155 -7.86 -17.62 -11.60
C GLN A 155 -6.90 -16.71 -10.82
N GLY A 156 -5.91 -16.12 -11.51
CA GLY A 156 -5.00 -15.13 -10.95
C GLY A 156 -4.20 -15.64 -9.76
N GLY A 157 -3.32 -16.61 -9.96
CA GLY A 157 -2.56 -17.31 -8.92
C GLY A 157 -1.79 -16.41 -7.94
N LEU A 158 -1.45 -15.18 -8.33
CA LEU A 158 -0.88 -14.15 -7.46
C LEU A 158 -1.79 -12.94 -7.36
N ILE A 159 -2.27 -12.46 -8.51
CA ILE A 159 -3.11 -11.27 -8.64
C ILE A 159 -4.27 -11.58 -9.57
N LEU A 160 -5.50 -11.29 -9.13
CA LEU A 160 -6.65 -11.16 -10.02
C LEU A 160 -6.96 -9.68 -10.17
N ASN A 161 -6.70 -9.13 -11.36
CA ASN A 161 -6.86 -7.71 -11.64
C ASN A 161 -7.97 -7.45 -12.65
N LYS A 162 -8.89 -6.54 -12.32
CA LYS A 162 -9.95 -6.04 -13.19
C LYS A 162 -9.86 -4.54 -13.44
N GLU A 163 -8.76 -3.91 -13.05
CA GLU A 163 -8.54 -2.48 -12.98
C GLU A 163 -7.23 -2.08 -13.68
N TYR A 164 -6.78 -0.83 -13.54
CA TYR A 164 -5.43 -0.45 -13.95
C TYR A 164 -4.41 -0.84 -12.89
N LEU A 165 -3.44 -1.65 -13.29
CA LEU A 165 -2.35 -2.11 -12.44
C LEU A 165 -1.00 -1.73 -13.04
N ASN A 166 -0.22 -0.96 -12.29
CA ASN A 166 1.16 -0.63 -12.58
C ASN A 166 2.09 -1.43 -11.68
N LEU A 167 3.03 -2.14 -12.28
CA LEU A 167 4.00 -2.99 -11.59
C LEU A 167 5.42 -2.46 -11.86
N GLN A 168 6.14 -2.11 -10.79
CA GLN A 168 7.50 -1.60 -10.88
C GLN A 168 8.40 -2.40 -9.93
N TYR A 169 9.48 -2.96 -10.46
CA TYR A 169 10.48 -3.67 -9.67
C TYR A 169 9.91 -4.84 -8.85
N ILE A 170 9.04 -5.62 -9.47
CA ILE A 170 8.35 -6.75 -8.85
C ILE A 170 9.00 -8.07 -9.25
N THR A 171 9.19 -8.96 -8.27
CA THR A 171 9.49 -10.37 -8.54
C THR A 171 8.26 -11.25 -8.27
N PHE A 172 8.05 -12.25 -9.11
CA PHE A 172 6.97 -13.20 -9.00
C PHE A 172 7.51 -14.61 -8.80
N LYS A 173 6.95 -15.34 -7.84
CA LYS A 173 7.30 -16.72 -7.57
C LYS A 173 6.06 -17.54 -7.20
N ASP A 174 5.98 -18.78 -7.69
CA ASP A 174 4.98 -19.78 -7.32
C ASP A 174 3.51 -19.36 -7.54
N GLY A 175 3.22 -18.61 -8.61
CA GLY A 175 1.86 -18.19 -8.94
C GLY A 175 1.08 -19.29 -9.66
N LYS A 176 0.29 -20.09 -8.95
CA LYS A 176 -0.51 -21.18 -9.50
C LYS A 176 -2.00 -20.84 -9.52
N ALA A 177 -2.67 -21.19 -10.61
CA ALA A 177 -4.12 -21.18 -10.74
C ALA A 177 -4.57 -22.56 -11.28
N ALA A 178 -5.85 -22.90 -11.10
CA ALA A 178 -6.43 -24.09 -11.72
C ALA A 178 -6.37 -23.96 -13.25
N GLN A 179 -6.16 -25.07 -13.92
CA GLN A 179 -6.21 -25.18 -15.39
C GLN A 179 -7.59 -25.62 -15.84
#